data_33b0c06cdb9a4db70657e185ef9aa275
#
_entry.id   33b0c06cdb9a4db70657e185ef9aa275
#
_cell.length_a   1.000
_cell.length_b   1.000
_cell.length_c   1.000
_cell.angle_alpha   90.00
_cell.angle_beta   90.00
_cell.angle_gamma   90.00
#
_symmetry.space_group_name_H-M   'P 1'
#
loop_
_entity.id
_entity.type
_entity.pdbx_description
1 polymer ?
#
loop_
_entity_poly.entity_id
_entity_poly.type
_entity_poly.pdbx_seq_one_letter_code
_entity_poly.pdbx_strand_id
1 'polypeptide(L)'
;MPKLTINGKEVEVPEGTNLIEAAKAAGAEVPHYCYHPALSIAGQCRLCMVDIDKVPRPQIACNTQATEGMVVHTETERVLETRRSMMEFHLINHPLDCPVCDQAGECFLQIYYMKHGLYDPRMVDEKVHKPKAVPIGPHVMLDAERCILCSRCVRFCDEITHTGELGIFQRGDQSEIGLFPGTALENKYSGNVIDICPVGALTDRDFRFQVRVWYLDTAKSVCNGCARGCNVEVHTNRHRPHHNQGRRVARLKPRFNAEVNQWWLCDEGRYGFKWMDDKSRLTHPLHRGGGEGAEVSWDRALPELVKRLQGCPPDEVGLLASPKMSNEDLWALRRLAEHLGVRNLDFRVPPSAPGDEDDFLIRADKNPNSRGAELIGVAPDPGGRDAAGILRAARERRLKLLWIFHHDLAASGGPEAEVLAAIENTETVIFQGTNANDISARAHLVLPSAAYVETEGTFTNFQGRVQRFRTAIPPLGESWPDWMILSVVGKALGASDPVFSAERAEQVFNALAAAVPAFGGMTYRALGDAGRMVTA
;
A
#
# COMPACT_ATOMS: atom_id res chain seq x y z
N MET A 1 -24.13 -4.95 -25.91
CA MET A 1 -22.64 -5.04 -25.89
C MET A 1 -22.21 -5.26 -27.33
N PRO A 2 -21.48 -4.33 -27.93
CA PRO A 2 -21.02 -4.49 -29.31
C PRO A 2 -19.97 -5.60 -29.44
N LYS A 3 -20.09 -6.38 -30.53
CA LYS A 3 -19.11 -7.37 -30.98
C LYS A 3 -18.30 -6.79 -32.13
N LEU A 4 -17.00 -6.87 -32.03
CA LEU A 4 -16.06 -6.36 -33.03
C LEU A 4 -14.89 -7.32 -33.21
N THR A 5 -14.19 -7.15 -34.33
CA THR A 5 -13.01 -7.96 -34.65
C THR A 5 -11.75 -7.10 -34.55
N ILE A 6 -10.77 -7.52 -33.77
CA ILE A 6 -9.48 -6.82 -33.63
C ILE A 6 -8.36 -7.78 -34.02
N ASN A 7 -7.61 -7.45 -35.07
CA ASN A 7 -6.57 -8.30 -35.65
C ASN A 7 -7.05 -9.75 -35.92
N GLY A 8 -8.29 -9.90 -36.41
CA GLY A 8 -8.90 -11.19 -36.72
C GLY A 8 -9.50 -11.93 -35.52
N LYS A 9 -9.44 -11.37 -34.31
CA LYS A 9 -10.02 -11.97 -33.10
C LYS A 9 -11.30 -11.26 -32.72
N GLU A 10 -12.39 -11.98 -32.56
CA GLU A 10 -13.67 -11.43 -32.06
C GLU A 10 -13.59 -11.12 -30.56
N VAL A 11 -14.14 -10.00 -30.18
CA VAL A 11 -14.28 -9.55 -28.79
C VAL A 11 -15.62 -8.86 -28.59
N GLU A 12 -16.24 -9.08 -27.45
CA GLU A 12 -17.45 -8.40 -27.01
C GLU A 12 -17.10 -7.50 -25.81
N VAL A 13 -17.50 -6.24 -25.87
CA VAL A 13 -17.16 -5.23 -24.85
C VAL A 13 -18.40 -4.44 -24.42
N PRO A 14 -18.40 -3.83 -23.23
CA PRO A 14 -19.46 -2.91 -22.83
C PRO A 14 -19.66 -1.77 -23.83
N GLU A 15 -20.90 -1.29 -23.93
CA GLU A 15 -21.20 -0.10 -24.72
C GLU A 15 -20.41 1.12 -24.22
N GLY A 16 -19.90 1.96 -25.14
CA GLY A 16 -19.06 3.11 -24.79
C GLY A 16 -17.57 2.78 -24.60
N THR A 17 -17.17 1.51 -24.67
CA THR A 17 -15.76 1.12 -24.59
C THR A 17 -14.97 1.69 -25.76
N ASN A 18 -13.84 2.37 -25.51
CA ASN A 18 -12.95 2.82 -26.57
C ASN A 18 -12.07 1.69 -27.12
N LEU A 19 -11.48 1.91 -28.30
CA LEU A 19 -10.71 0.87 -29.00
C LEU A 19 -9.40 0.50 -28.28
N ILE A 20 -8.85 1.31 -27.36
CA ILE A 20 -7.69 0.89 -26.55
C ILE A 20 -8.11 -0.22 -25.60
N GLU A 21 -9.19 -0.03 -24.85
CA GLU A 21 -9.67 -1.04 -23.90
C GLU A 21 -10.24 -2.28 -24.61
N ALA A 22 -10.90 -2.09 -25.77
CA ALA A 22 -11.35 -3.21 -26.60
C ALA A 22 -10.15 -4.05 -27.12
N ALA A 23 -9.07 -3.39 -27.59
CA ALA A 23 -7.86 -4.06 -28.03
C ALA A 23 -7.20 -4.85 -26.89
N LYS A 24 -7.13 -4.26 -25.71
CA LYS A 24 -6.64 -4.93 -24.50
C LYS A 24 -7.44 -6.18 -24.16
N ALA A 25 -8.78 -6.11 -24.24
CA ALA A 25 -9.66 -7.27 -24.05
C ALA A 25 -9.43 -8.37 -25.10
N ALA A 26 -9.09 -7.98 -26.35
CA ALA A 26 -8.70 -8.92 -27.42
C ALA A 26 -7.27 -9.47 -27.26
N GLY A 27 -6.47 -8.94 -26.31
CA GLY A 27 -5.06 -9.30 -26.09
C GLY A 27 -4.10 -8.56 -27.04
N ALA A 28 -4.52 -7.48 -27.68
CA ALA A 28 -3.70 -6.63 -28.53
C ALA A 28 -3.27 -5.35 -27.80
N GLU A 29 -1.99 -4.97 -27.92
CA GLU A 29 -1.46 -3.74 -27.35
C GLU A 29 -1.61 -2.59 -28.36
N VAL A 30 -2.22 -1.48 -27.93
CA VAL A 30 -2.24 -0.22 -28.66
C VAL A 30 -1.42 0.82 -27.88
N PRO A 31 -0.22 1.21 -28.36
CA PRO A 31 0.65 2.13 -27.64
C PRO A 31 0.02 3.52 -27.51
N HIS A 32 0.20 4.14 -26.33
CA HIS A 32 -0.38 5.45 -26.05
C HIS A 32 0.36 6.15 -24.89
N TYR A 33 0.33 7.50 -24.86
CA TYR A 33 0.89 8.29 -23.75
C TYR A 33 -0.18 9.10 -23.02
N CYS A 34 -1.02 9.85 -23.74
CA CYS A 34 -1.95 10.79 -23.09
C CYS A 34 -3.20 10.12 -22.50
N TYR A 35 -3.59 8.96 -22.98
CA TYR A 35 -4.75 8.23 -22.47
C TYR A 35 -4.44 7.57 -21.10
N HIS A 36 -5.38 7.72 -20.18
CA HIS A 36 -5.44 6.99 -18.91
C HIS A 36 -6.90 6.67 -18.60
N PRO A 37 -7.25 5.43 -18.17
CA PRO A 37 -8.66 5.03 -18.00
C PRO A 37 -9.46 5.88 -17.03
N ALA A 38 -8.79 6.51 -16.05
CA ALA A 38 -9.43 7.35 -15.03
C ALA A 38 -9.38 8.86 -15.33
N LEU A 39 -8.94 9.27 -16.51
CA LEU A 39 -8.85 10.69 -16.90
C LEU A 39 -9.60 10.93 -18.22
N SER A 40 -10.06 12.15 -18.43
CA SER A 40 -10.66 12.56 -19.70
C SER A 40 -9.74 12.30 -20.90
N ILE A 41 -10.29 12.22 -22.08
CA ILE A 41 -9.55 11.90 -23.30
C ILE A 41 -8.93 13.18 -23.89
N ALA A 42 -7.59 13.28 -23.85
CA ALA A 42 -6.88 14.39 -24.48
C ALA A 42 -6.65 14.22 -25.99
N GLY A 43 -6.47 12.99 -26.46
CA GLY A 43 -6.32 12.66 -27.90
C GLY A 43 -5.11 13.28 -28.60
N GLN A 44 -4.12 13.80 -27.86
CA GLN A 44 -3.06 14.67 -28.41
C GLN A 44 -1.77 13.94 -28.78
N CYS A 45 -1.42 12.81 -28.14
CA CYS A 45 -0.15 12.11 -28.42
C CYS A 45 -0.14 11.38 -29.78
N ARG A 46 -1.30 11.08 -30.36
CA ARG A 46 -1.50 10.44 -31.67
C ARG A 46 -0.79 9.08 -31.86
N LEU A 47 -0.25 8.49 -30.79
CA LEU A 47 0.45 7.21 -30.88
C LEU A 47 -0.52 6.02 -31.01
N CYS A 48 -1.75 6.15 -30.51
CA CYS A 48 -2.77 5.10 -30.50
C CYS A 48 -3.56 4.97 -31.82
N MET A 49 -2.93 5.28 -32.95
CA MET A 49 -3.58 5.15 -34.26
C MET A 49 -3.84 3.67 -34.60
N VAL A 50 -5.01 3.41 -35.17
CA VAL A 50 -5.46 2.10 -35.68
C VAL A 50 -6.17 2.30 -37.01
N ASP A 51 -6.17 1.27 -37.86
CA ASP A 51 -6.98 1.21 -39.05
C ASP A 51 -8.32 0.54 -38.75
N ILE A 52 -9.38 1.04 -39.39
CA ILE A 52 -10.72 0.48 -39.30
C ILE A 52 -11.21 0.25 -40.74
N ASP A 53 -11.73 -0.95 -41.00
CA ASP A 53 -12.25 -1.27 -42.34
C ASP A 53 -13.28 -0.25 -42.81
N LYS A 54 -13.20 0.11 -44.08
CA LYS A 54 -14.05 1.13 -44.75
C LYS A 54 -13.84 2.58 -44.25
N VAL A 55 -12.91 2.81 -43.31
CA VAL A 55 -12.54 4.16 -42.90
C VAL A 55 -11.23 4.55 -43.61
N PRO A 56 -11.19 5.64 -44.39
CA PRO A 56 -10.08 5.92 -45.30
C PRO A 56 -8.80 6.38 -44.60
N ARG A 57 -8.88 6.80 -43.34
CA ARG A 57 -7.73 7.31 -42.55
C ARG A 57 -7.63 6.61 -41.21
N PRO A 58 -6.41 6.36 -40.69
CA PRO A 58 -6.23 5.85 -39.35
C PRO A 58 -6.97 6.73 -38.31
N GLN A 59 -7.55 6.08 -37.31
CA GLN A 59 -8.29 6.70 -36.22
C GLN A 59 -7.54 6.61 -34.89
N ILE A 60 -7.76 7.56 -33.98
CA ILE A 60 -7.22 7.50 -32.63
C ILE A 60 -8.05 6.53 -31.77
N ALA A 61 -7.48 5.42 -31.37
CA ALA A 61 -8.19 4.39 -30.60
C ALA A 61 -8.73 4.90 -29.26
N CYS A 62 -8.06 5.85 -28.63
CA CYS A 62 -8.50 6.39 -27.32
C CYS A 62 -9.83 7.13 -27.36
N ASN A 63 -10.20 7.72 -28.51
CA ASN A 63 -11.44 8.50 -28.68
C ASN A 63 -12.40 7.89 -29.72
N THR A 64 -12.16 6.66 -30.14
CA THR A 64 -13.07 5.93 -31.04
C THR A 64 -13.74 4.83 -30.23
N GLN A 65 -15.07 4.87 -30.15
CA GLN A 65 -15.85 3.86 -29.45
C GLN A 65 -16.04 2.60 -30.31
N ALA A 66 -16.02 1.45 -29.65
CA ALA A 66 -16.33 0.18 -30.26
C ALA A 66 -17.79 0.14 -30.71
N THR A 67 -18.03 -0.29 -31.96
CA THR A 67 -19.38 -0.44 -32.54
C THR A 67 -19.56 -1.85 -33.09
N GLU A 68 -20.81 -2.27 -33.24
CA GLU A 68 -21.16 -3.60 -33.75
C GLU A 68 -20.59 -3.85 -35.15
N GLY A 69 -19.98 -5.00 -35.36
CA GLY A 69 -19.39 -5.43 -36.61
C GLY A 69 -18.15 -4.66 -37.06
N MET A 70 -17.57 -3.80 -36.22
CA MET A 70 -16.33 -3.07 -36.53
C MET A 70 -15.15 -4.04 -36.69
N VAL A 71 -14.32 -3.81 -37.72
CA VAL A 71 -13.08 -4.55 -37.94
C VAL A 71 -11.90 -3.60 -37.79
N VAL A 72 -11.03 -3.88 -36.81
CA VAL A 72 -9.92 -3.02 -36.40
C VAL A 72 -8.59 -3.72 -36.60
N HIS A 73 -7.64 -3.02 -37.18
CA HIS A 73 -6.28 -3.49 -37.39
C HIS A 73 -5.29 -2.60 -36.64
N THR A 74 -4.49 -3.17 -35.77
CA THR A 74 -3.54 -2.43 -34.95
C THR A 74 -2.11 -2.43 -35.50
N GLU A 75 -1.82 -3.19 -36.55
CA GLU A 75 -0.46 -3.46 -37.04
C GLU A 75 -0.33 -3.44 -38.56
N THR A 76 -1.20 -2.71 -39.29
CA THR A 76 -1.00 -2.48 -40.72
C THR A 76 0.27 -1.65 -40.96
N GLU A 77 0.87 -1.76 -42.15
CA GLU A 77 2.08 -0.97 -42.47
C GLU A 77 1.83 0.53 -42.30
N ARG A 78 0.65 1.01 -42.72
CA ARG A 78 0.23 2.42 -42.54
C ARG A 78 0.15 2.83 -41.06
N VAL A 79 -0.35 1.97 -40.19
CA VAL A 79 -0.41 2.20 -38.73
C VAL A 79 0.99 2.22 -38.16
N LEU A 80 1.84 1.29 -38.54
CA LEU A 80 3.24 1.22 -38.05
C LEU A 80 4.05 2.42 -38.51
N GLU A 81 3.92 2.85 -39.77
CA GLU A 81 4.57 4.06 -40.28
C GLU A 81 4.09 5.32 -39.53
N THR A 82 2.78 5.44 -39.28
CA THR A 82 2.23 6.52 -38.49
C THR A 82 2.81 6.54 -37.07
N ARG A 83 2.94 5.39 -36.42
CA ARG A 83 3.56 5.29 -35.08
C ARG A 83 5.02 5.68 -35.08
N ARG A 84 5.80 5.25 -36.09
CA ARG A 84 7.20 5.67 -36.26
C ARG A 84 7.30 7.19 -36.35
N SER A 85 6.47 7.82 -37.16
CA SER A 85 6.44 9.28 -37.32
C SER A 85 6.04 9.99 -36.02
N MET A 86 5.00 9.50 -35.31
CA MET A 86 4.59 10.07 -34.02
C MET A 86 5.68 9.90 -32.95
N MET A 87 6.37 8.76 -32.92
CA MET A 87 7.49 8.53 -32.04
C MET A 87 8.61 9.54 -32.29
N GLU A 88 8.94 9.78 -33.54
CA GLU A 88 9.96 10.77 -33.93
C GLU A 88 9.59 12.18 -33.46
N PHE A 89 8.31 12.59 -33.60
CA PHE A 89 7.85 13.88 -33.07
C PHE A 89 8.00 13.98 -31.55
N HIS A 90 7.73 12.90 -30.79
CA HIS A 90 7.97 12.90 -29.34
C HIS A 90 9.46 12.96 -28.96
N LEU A 91 10.35 12.55 -29.85
CA LEU A 91 11.80 12.51 -29.62
C LEU A 91 12.55 13.75 -30.09
N ILE A 92 11.92 14.62 -30.89
CA ILE A 92 12.59 15.82 -31.47
C ILE A 92 13.36 16.59 -30.40
N ASN A 93 12.70 16.99 -29.31
CA ASN A 93 13.34 17.73 -28.22
C ASN A 93 13.65 16.88 -26.98
N HIS A 94 13.30 15.60 -26.98
CA HIS A 94 13.56 14.73 -25.84
C HIS A 94 15.07 14.49 -25.68
N PRO A 95 15.65 14.70 -24.47
CA PRO A 95 17.08 14.52 -24.26
C PRO A 95 17.49 13.04 -24.28
N LEU A 96 18.75 12.76 -24.63
CA LEU A 96 19.32 11.41 -24.62
C LEU A 96 19.79 11.01 -23.20
N ASP A 97 18.94 11.23 -22.22
CA ASP A 97 19.24 11.09 -20.78
C ASP A 97 18.98 9.69 -20.21
N CYS A 98 18.60 8.70 -21.01
CA CYS A 98 18.21 7.37 -20.47
C CYS A 98 19.19 6.79 -19.44
N PRO A 99 20.53 6.89 -19.63
CA PRO A 99 21.49 6.38 -18.64
C PRO A 99 21.44 7.10 -17.29
N VAL A 100 21.03 8.37 -17.27
CA VAL A 100 20.94 9.24 -16.07
C VAL A 100 19.50 9.58 -15.71
N CYS A 101 18.51 9.01 -16.40
CA CYS A 101 17.09 9.18 -16.12
C CYS A 101 16.61 8.14 -15.10
N ASP A 102 15.93 8.57 -14.06
CA ASP A 102 15.43 7.66 -13.02
C ASP A 102 14.31 6.73 -13.51
N GLN A 103 13.57 7.14 -14.56
CA GLN A 103 12.51 6.35 -15.17
C GLN A 103 13.01 5.21 -16.08
N ALA A 104 14.32 5.07 -16.30
CA ALA A 104 14.86 4.00 -17.15
C ALA A 104 14.42 2.61 -16.63
N GLY A 105 13.92 1.78 -17.55
CA GLY A 105 13.39 0.44 -17.25
C GLY A 105 11.88 0.39 -17.01
N GLU A 106 11.21 1.52 -16.70
CA GLU A 106 9.76 1.63 -16.56
C GLU A 106 9.15 2.80 -17.39
N CYS A 107 9.92 3.37 -18.32
CA CYS A 107 9.54 4.49 -19.17
C CYS A 107 8.80 4.00 -20.42
N PHE A 108 7.53 4.40 -20.61
CA PHE A 108 6.77 4.02 -21.80
C PHE A 108 7.36 4.59 -23.09
N LEU A 109 8.00 5.77 -23.07
CA LEU A 109 8.69 6.29 -24.24
C LEU A 109 9.84 5.36 -24.67
N GLN A 110 10.63 4.88 -23.71
CA GLN A 110 11.72 3.94 -23.97
C GLN A 110 11.19 2.59 -24.48
N ILE A 111 10.15 2.03 -23.84
CA ILE A 111 9.54 0.75 -24.22
C ILE A 111 8.97 0.81 -25.64
N TYR A 112 8.22 1.86 -25.97
CA TYR A 112 7.61 2.01 -27.30
C TYR A 112 8.62 2.40 -28.36
N TYR A 113 9.68 3.16 -28.00
CA TYR A 113 10.77 3.42 -28.90
C TYR A 113 11.49 2.14 -29.34
N MET A 114 11.76 1.23 -28.43
CA MET A 114 12.37 -0.07 -28.73
C MET A 114 11.52 -0.91 -29.69
N LYS A 115 10.18 -0.76 -29.66
CA LYS A 115 9.25 -1.49 -30.53
C LYS A 115 9.01 -0.80 -31.89
N HIS A 116 8.95 0.51 -31.91
CA HIS A 116 8.42 1.28 -33.04
C HIS A 116 9.31 2.42 -33.52
N GLY A 117 10.41 2.75 -32.83
CA GLY A 117 11.27 3.87 -33.15
C GLY A 117 12.12 3.67 -34.41
N LEU A 118 12.61 4.79 -34.94
CA LEU A 118 13.67 4.82 -35.94
C LEU A 118 14.99 5.00 -35.22
N TYR A 119 16.01 4.20 -35.57
CA TYR A 119 17.30 4.30 -34.92
C TYR A 119 18.14 5.49 -35.44
N ASP A 120 17.94 5.88 -36.68
CA ASP A 120 18.61 7.01 -37.29
C ASP A 120 17.76 8.28 -37.20
N PRO A 121 18.18 9.32 -36.46
CA PRO A 121 17.43 10.57 -36.36
C PRO A 121 17.51 11.35 -37.69
N ARG A 122 16.37 11.93 -38.10
CA ARG A 122 16.32 12.84 -39.27
C ARG A 122 16.45 14.30 -38.87
N MET A 123 16.40 14.63 -37.59
CA MET A 123 16.57 15.97 -37.07
C MET A 123 18.03 16.39 -37.08
N VAL A 124 18.32 17.53 -37.66
CA VAL A 124 19.66 18.12 -37.77
C VAL A 124 19.83 19.36 -36.88
N ASP A 125 18.72 19.94 -36.40
CA ASP A 125 18.75 21.13 -35.55
C ASP A 125 19.05 20.77 -34.09
N GLU A 126 19.48 21.75 -33.31
CA GLU A 126 19.71 21.60 -31.89
C GLU A 126 18.36 21.43 -31.15
N LYS A 127 18.37 20.61 -30.12
CA LYS A 127 17.18 20.39 -29.27
C LYS A 127 16.91 21.62 -28.38
N VAL A 128 15.63 21.92 -28.18
CA VAL A 128 15.22 22.98 -27.26
C VAL A 128 15.50 22.55 -25.82
N HIS A 129 16.24 23.38 -25.08
CA HIS A 129 16.57 23.17 -23.68
C HIS A 129 15.52 23.82 -22.77
N LYS A 130 15.19 23.14 -21.66
CA LYS A 130 14.22 23.57 -20.65
C LYS A 130 14.79 23.33 -19.24
N PRO A 131 14.17 23.90 -18.19
CA PRO A 131 14.60 23.66 -16.83
C PRO A 131 14.59 22.16 -16.45
N LYS A 132 15.66 21.74 -15.78
CA LYS A 132 15.86 20.36 -15.33
C LYS A 132 15.92 20.29 -13.81
N ALA A 133 15.45 19.16 -13.26
CA ALA A 133 15.53 18.84 -11.83
C ALA A 133 14.96 19.95 -10.92
N VAL A 134 13.81 20.51 -11.27
CA VAL A 134 13.11 21.54 -10.50
C VAL A 134 12.19 20.88 -9.48
N PRO A 135 12.37 21.09 -8.16
CA PRO A 135 11.40 20.62 -7.17
C PRO A 135 10.12 21.44 -7.30
N ILE A 136 8.99 20.78 -7.53
CA ILE A 136 7.67 21.43 -7.69
C ILE A 136 6.73 21.19 -6.50
N GLY A 137 7.23 20.54 -5.45
CA GLY A 137 6.52 20.25 -4.23
C GLY A 137 7.39 19.39 -3.30
N PRO A 138 6.84 18.92 -2.16
CA PRO A 138 7.58 18.10 -1.20
C PRO A 138 8.04 16.76 -1.80
N HIS A 139 7.26 16.19 -2.72
CA HIS A 139 7.46 14.83 -3.20
C HIS A 139 7.94 14.72 -4.65
N VAL A 140 7.70 15.75 -5.47
CA VAL A 140 7.83 15.65 -6.93
C VAL A 140 8.96 16.53 -7.46
N MET A 141 9.79 15.93 -8.33
CA MET A 141 10.82 16.60 -9.11
C MET A 141 10.41 16.64 -10.59
N LEU A 142 10.42 17.82 -11.19
CA LEU A 142 10.13 18.04 -12.61
C LEU A 142 11.44 18.17 -13.42
N ASP A 143 11.50 17.47 -14.54
CA ASP A 143 12.46 17.67 -15.63
C ASP A 143 11.67 18.05 -16.89
N ALA A 144 11.65 19.34 -17.22
CA ALA A 144 10.81 19.85 -18.30
C ALA A 144 11.29 19.41 -19.69
N GLU A 145 12.58 19.12 -19.87
CA GLU A 145 13.11 18.59 -21.15
C GLU A 145 12.57 17.17 -21.44
N ARG A 146 12.33 16.36 -20.40
CA ARG A 146 11.82 15.00 -20.56
C ARG A 146 10.31 14.95 -20.76
N CYS A 147 9.62 16.07 -20.57
CA CYS A 147 8.19 16.15 -20.68
C CYS A 147 7.73 16.06 -22.15
N ILE A 148 6.81 15.13 -22.43
CA ILE A 148 6.17 14.97 -23.75
C ILE A 148 4.79 15.66 -23.83
N LEU A 149 4.48 16.53 -22.88
CA LEU A 149 3.24 17.31 -22.82
C LEU A 149 1.94 16.48 -22.92
N CYS A 150 1.93 15.25 -22.39
CA CYS A 150 0.76 14.37 -22.45
C CYS A 150 -0.42 14.83 -21.60
N SER A 151 -0.27 15.84 -20.78
CA SER A 151 -1.24 16.48 -19.89
C SER A 151 -1.86 15.58 -18.80
N ARG A 152 -1.41 14.34 -18.58
CA ARG A 152 -2.00 13.48 -17.55
C ARG A 152 -1.95 14.12 -16.16
N CYS A 153 -0.80 14.72 -15.79
CA CYS A 153 -0.61 15.35 -14.47
C CYS A 153 -1.51 16.58 -14.28
N VAL A 154 -1.69 17.40 -15.32
CA VAL A 154 -2.59 18.56 -15.28
C VAL A 154 -4.03 18.08 -15.09
N ARG A 155 -4.50 17.16 -15.93
CA ARG A 155 -5.85 16.59 -15.82
C ARG A 155 -6.08 15.87 -14.48
N PHE A 156 -5.06 15.26 -13.91
CA PHE A 156 -5.17 14.67 -12.58
C PHE A 156 -5.44 15.75 -11.52
N CYS A 157 -4.71 16.86 -11.55
CA CYS A 157 -4.94 17.97 -10.62
C CYS A 157 -6.29 18.63 -10.81
N ASP A 158 -6.82 18.67 -12.03
CA ASP A 158 -8.12 19.28 -12.34
C ASP A 158 -9.29 18.32 -12.04
N GLU A 159 -9.20 17.06 -12.46
CA GLU A 159 -10.33 16.12 -12.52
C GLU A 159 -10.42 15.23 -11.27
N ILE A 160 -9.29 14.92 -10.62
CA ILE A 160 -9.24 13.97 -9.51
C ILE A 160 -9.06 14.67 -8.16
N THR A 161 -8.09 15.58 -8.06
CA THR A 161 -7.85 16.31 -6.79
C THR A 161 -8.57 17.66 -6.73
N HIS A 162 -9.04 18.18 -7.87
CA HIS A 162 -9.71 19.47 -8.01
C HIS A 162 -8.90 20.66 -7.46
N THR A 163 -7.56 20.54 -7.48
CA THR A 163 -6.67 21.56 -6.94
C THR A 163 -6.13 22.52 -7.99
N GLY A 164 -6.10 22.10 -9.28
CA GLY A 164 -5.62 22.92 -10.38
C GLY A 164 -4.17 23.43 -10.22
N GLU A 165 -3.32 22.73 -9.44
CA GLU A 165 -1.96 23.19 -9.11
C GLU A 165 -1.01 23.20 -10.32
N LEU A 166 -1.24 22.32 -11.30
CA LEU A 166 -0.40 22.21 -12.49
C LEU A 166 -1.10 22.78 -13.73
N GLY A 167 -0.33 23.50 -14.55
CA GLY A 167 -0.80 24.02 -15.84
C GLY A 167 0.20 23.76 -16.96
N ILE A 168 -0.24 24.01 -18.20
CA ILE A 168 0.64 24.10 -19.38
C ILE A 168 0.87 25.57 -19.66
N PHE A 169 2.11 25.98 -19.61
CA PHE A 169 2.55 27.37 -19.85
C PHE A 169 3.26 27.46 -21.19
N GLN A 170 3.39 28.68 -21.70
CA GLN A 170 4.00 28.96 -22.99
C GLN A 170 3.23 28.30 -24.16
N ARG A 171 3.79 28.30 -25.35
CA ARG A 171 3.19 27.68 -26.55
C ARG A 171 4.26 27.21 -27.53
N GLY A 172 3.84 26.36 -28.47
CA GLY A 172 4.72 25.76 -29.47
C GLY A 172 5.79 24.89 -28.82
N ASP A 173 7.01 25.00 -29.26
CA ASP A 173 8.19 24.28 -28.77
C ASP A 173 8.62 24.68 -27.37
N GLN A 174 8.22 25.88 -26.91
CA GLN A 174 8.47 26.38 -25.56
C GLN A 174 7.44 25.89 -24.52
N SER A 175 6.37 25.18 -24.94
CA SER A 175 5.36 24.70 -24.02
C SER A 175 5.97 23.83 -22.91
N GLU A 176 5.59 24.08 -21.67
CA GLU A 176 6.06 23.33 -20.51
C GLU A 176 4.97 23.17 -19.45
N ILE A 177 5.10 22.09 -18.66
CA ILE A 177 4.30 21.92 -17.44
C ILE A 177 4.94 22.77 -16.33
N GLY A 178 4.12 23.45 -15.57
CA GLY A 178 4.60 24.27 -14.46
C GLY A 178 3.53 24.49 -13.39
N LEU A 179 3.91 25.24 -12.38
CA LEU A 179 3.06 25.70 -11.29
C LEU A 179 2.62 27.15 -11.57
N PHE A 180 1.48 27.52 -11.04
CA PHE A 180 1.12 28.95 -10.99
C PHE A 180 2.05 29.69 -10.02
N PRO A 181 2.36 30.97 -10.25
CA PRO A 181 3.25 31.72 -9.37
C PRO A 181 2.79 31.71 -7.92
N GLY A 182 3.70 31.35 -7.00
CA GLY A 182 3.42 31.30 -5.57
C GLY A 182 2.71 30.04 -5.08
N THR A 183 2.54 29.01 -5.96
CA THR A 183 1.95 27.70 -5.58
C THR A 183 2.98 26.60 -5.58
N ALA A 184 2.63 25.48 -4.93
CA ALA A 184 3.39 24.23 -4.95
C ALA A 184 2.45 23.07 -5.23
N LEU A 185 2.98 21.95 -5.72
CA LEU A 185 2.24 20.69 -5.87
C LEU A 185 2.29 19.95 -4.52
N GLU A 186 1.30 20.22 -3.65
CA GLU A 186 1.31 19.75 -2.25
C GLU A 186 -0.04 19.17 -1.79
N ASN A 187 -0.96 18.92 -2.72
CA ASN A 187 -2.18 18.20 -2.39
C ASN A 187 -1.85 16.78 -1.83
N LYS A 188 -2.74 16.24 -1.01
CA LYS A 188 -2.57 14.95 -0.31
C LYS A 188 -2.36 13.72 -1.24
N TYR A 189 -2.37 13.90 -2.56
CA TYR A 189 -2.26 12.87 -3.60
C TYR A 189 -1.18 13.19 -4.63
N SER A 190 -0.32 14.14 -4.35
CA SER A 190 0.68 14.67 -5.28
C SER A 190 1.57 13.60 -5.91
N GLY A 191 1.89 12.53 -5.19
CA GLY A 191 2.69 11.41 -5.67
C GLY A 191 2.09 10.63 -6.84
N ASN A 192 0.77 10.73 -7.08
CA ASN A 192 0.15 10.02 -8.21
C ASN A 192 0.57 10.58 -9.57
N VAL A 193 0.94 11.85 -9.66
CA VAL A 193 1.43 12.42 -10.93
C VAL A 193 2.72 11.74 -11.41
N ILE A 194 3.50 11.15 -10.48
CA ILE A 194 4.70 10.37 -10.79
C ILE A 194 4.31 9.04 -11.45
N ASP A 195 3.33 8.34 -10.88
CA ASP A 195 2.89 7.03 -11.38
C ASP A 195 2.26 7.11 -12.77
N ILE A 196 1.45 8.16 -13.00
CA ILE A 196 0.76 8.34 -14.28
C ILE A 196 1.62 9.03 -15.35
N CYS A 197 2.78 9.57 -14.98
CA CYS A 197 3.71 10.15 -15.95
C CYS A 197 4.32 9.04 -16.83
N PRO A 198 4.10 9.04 -18.15
CA PRO A 198 4.58 7.96 -19.01
C PRO A 198 6.09 8.01 -19.27
N VAL A 199 6.77 9.07 -18.81
CA VAL A 199 8.18 9.35 -19.06
C VAL A 199 8.88 9.83 -17.79
N GLY A 200 10.19 10.06 -17.83
CA GLY A 200 10.99 10.52 -16.68
C GLY A 200 10.92 12.03 -16.40
N ALA A 201 9.79 12.68 -16.76
CA ALA A 201 9.61 14.10 -16.50
C ALA A 201 9.22 14.40 -15.04
N LEU A 202 8.36 13.57 -14.45
CA LEU A 202 8.00 13.66 -13.04
C LEU A 202 8.56 12.45 -12.31
N THR A 203 9.40 12.70 -11.32
CA THR A 203 10.08 11.65 -10.56
C THR A 203 9.94 11.88 -9.06
N ASP A 204 9.96 10.79 -8.31
CA ASP A 204 9.80 10.79 -6.86
C ASP A 204 11.08 11.28 -6.18
N ARG A 205 11.01 12.36 -5.40
CA ARG A 205 12.19 12.93 -4.70
C ARG A 205 12.79 11.98 -3.68
N ASP A 206 12.01 11.09 -3.06
CA ASP A 206 12.49 10.12 -2.09
C ASP A 206 13.18 8.92 -2.77
N PHE A 207 12.59 8.44 -3.88
CA PHE A 207 13.09 7.27 -4.59
C PHE A 207 14.17 7.60 -5.65
N ARG A 208 14.19 8.84 -6.17
CA ARG A 208 15.08 9.26 -7.25
C ARG A 208 16.53 8.91 -6.97
N PHE A 209 17.13 8.16 -7.90
CA PHE A 209 18.54 7.70 -7.86
C PHE A 209 18.90 6.78 -6.68
N GLN A 210 17.92 6.23 -5.99
CA GLN A 210 18.18 5.29 -4.91
C GLN A 210 18.55 3.90 -5.43
N VAL A 211 17.72 3.35 -6.33
CA VAL A 211 17.95 2.02 -6.91
C VAL A 211 17.25 1.91 -8.26
N ARG A 212 17.84 1.17 -9.20
CA ARG A 212 17.21 0.92 -10.50
C ARG A 212 16.12 -0.13 -10.40
N VAL A 213 15.03 0.06 -11.16
CA VAL A 213 13.81 -0.76 -11.08
C VAL A 213 14.05 -2.24 -11.37
N TRP A 214 15.03 -2.59 -12.20
CA TRP A 214 15.37 -4.00 -12.49
C TRP A 214 16.09 -4.74 -11.36
N TYR A 215 16.42 -4.05 -10.27
CA TYR A 215 16.93 -4.63 -9.04
C TYR A 215 15.86 -4.77 -7.96
N LEU A 216 14.63 -4.40 -8.25
CA LEU A 216 13.52 -4.46 -7.31
C LEU A 216 12.69 -5.72 -7.50
N ASP A 217 12.35 -6.36 -6.40
CA ASP A 217 11.27 -7.34 -6.35
C ASP A 217 9.95 -6.61 -6.02
N THR A 218 8.83 -7.20 -6.44
CA THR A 218 7.50 -6.62 -6.22
C THR A 218 6.59 -7.63 -5.53
N ALA A 219 5.93 -7.21 -4.45
CA ALA A 219 4.91 -8.00 -3.77
C ALA A 219 3.58 -7.23 -3.71
N LYS A 220 2.46 -7.94 -3.98
CA LYS A 220 1.12 -7.38 -3.83
C LYS A 220 0.75 -7.29 -2.35
N SER A 221 0.26 -6.13 -1.93
CA SER A 221 -0.05 -5.86 -0.53
C SER A 221 -1.24 -4.92 -0.39
N VAL A 222 -1.53 -4.56 0.86
CA VAL A 222 -2.57 -3.63 1.28
C VAL A 222 -1.92 -2.56 2.14
N CYS A 223 -2.24 -1.29 1.90
CA CYS A 223 -1.75 -0.18 2.70
C CYS A 223 -2.31 -0.26 4.13
N ASN A 224 -1.43 -0.08 5.12
CA ASN A 224 -1.78 -0.11 6.53
C ASN A 224 -1.95 1.29 7.16
N GLY A 225 -2.01 2.36 6.34
CA GLY A 225 -2.06 3.74 6.81
C GLY A 225 -3.42 4.16 7.38
N CYS A 226 -4.52 3.61 6.86
CA CYS A 226 -5.88 3.91 7.33
C CYS A 226 -6.87 2.79 6.98
N ALA A 227 -8.10 2.93 7.48
CA ALA A 227 -9.19 1.97 7.30
C ALA A 227 -9.67 1.79 5.84
N ARG A 228 -9.21 2.60 4.87
CA ARG A 228 -9.48 2.39 3.44
C ARG A 228 -8.87 1.08 2.94
N GLY A 229 -7.64 0.73 3.36
CA GLY A 229 -6.94 -0.47 2.91
C GLY A 229 -6.65 -0.44 1.42
N CYS A 230 -6.07 0.64 0.89
CA CYS A 230 -5.70 0.76 -0.51
C CYS A 230 -4.80 -0.38 -0.96
N ASN A 231 -5.05 -0.91 -2.16
CA ASN A 231 -4.19 -1.94 -2.75
C ASN A 231 -2.89 -1.31 -3.24
N VAL A 232 -1.78 -1.90 -2.85
CA VAL A 232 -0.44 -1.42 -3.17
C VAL A 232 0.47 -2.53 -3.68
N GLU A 233 1.51 -2.13 -4.39
CA GLU A 233 2.69 -2.93 -4.66
C GLU A 233 3.83 -2.43 -3.77
N VAL A 234 4.43 -3.35 -3.04
CA VAL A 234 5.62 -3.11 -2.23
C VAL A 234 6.84 -3.45 -3.08
N HIS A 235 7.63 -2.45 -3.42
CA HIS A 235 8.88 -2.64 -4.13
C HIS A 235 10.03 -2.76 -3.14
N THR A 236 10.78 -3.85 -3.21
CA THR A 236 11.82 -4.18 -2.24
C THR A 236 13.20 -4.28 -2.89
N ASN A 237 14.22 -3.83 -2.16
CA ASN A 237 15.61 -3.84 -2.61
C ASN A 237 16.37 -5.00 -1.96
N ARG A 238 16.27 -6.21 -2.53
CA ARG A 238 17.02 -7.39 -2.06
C ARG A 238 18.40 -7.51 -2.69
N HIS A 239 18.53 -7.08 -3.95
CA HIS A 239 19.71 -7.36 -4.78
C HIS A 239 20.84 -6.33 -4.61
N ARG A 240 20.53 -5.19 -3.99
CA ARG A 240 21.50 -4.09 -3.78
C ARG A 240 21.33 -3.49 -2.38
N PRO A 241 21.63 -4.24 -1.30
CA PRO A 241 21.32 -3.84 0.07
C PRO A 241 21.99 -2.53 0.51
N HIS A 242 23.10 -2.14 -0.13
CA HIS A 242 23.79 -0.87 0.13
C HIS A 242 23.17 0.34 -0.62
N HIS A 243 22.27 0.11 -1.58
CA HIS A 243 21.47 1.15 -2.20
C HIS A 243 20.28 1.54 -1.33
N ASN A 244 19.53 2.58 -1.73
CA ASN A 244 18.32 3.02 -1.04
C ASN A 244 18.56 3.36 0.44
N GLN A 245 19.76 3.89 0.77
CA GLN A 245 20.16 4.22 2.15
C GLN A 245 20.10 3.03 3.11
N GLY A 246 20.26 1.81 2.60
CA GLY A 246 20.15 0.57 3.38
C GLY A 246 18.72 0.11 3.66
N ARG A 247 17.69 0.83 3.21
CA ARG A 247 16.29 0.43 3.39
C ARG A 247 15.93 -0.76 2.52
N ARG A 248 15.25 -1.76 3.09
CA ARG A 248 14.78 -2.97 2.42
C ARG A 248 13.55 -2.70 1.54
N VAL A 249 12.65 -1.82 2.00
CA VAL A 249 11.51 -1.32 1.22
C VAL A 249 11.94 -0.06 0.47
N ALA A 250 11.79 -0.05 -0.85
CA ALA A 250 12.23 1.05 -1.71
C ALA A 250 11.13 2.08 -1.94
N ARG A 251 9.91 1.62 -2.24
CA ARG A 251 8.73 2.47 -2.46
C ARG A 251 7.43 1.66 -2.41
N LEU A 252 6.32 2.34 -2.22
CA LEU A 252 4.97 1.81 -2.42
C LEU A 252 4.34 2.46 -3.65
N LYS A 253 3.73 1.64 -4.53
CA LYS A 253 2.96 2.12 -5.68
C LYS A 253 1.50 1.67 -5.58
N PRO A 254 0.52 2.46 -6.07
CA PRO A 254 -0.86 2.02 -6.12
C PRO A 254 -1.01 0.83 -7.08
N ARG A 255 -1.78 -0.16 -6.66
CA ARG A 255 -2.24 -1.27 -7.48
C ARG A 255 -3.75 -1.09 -7.72
N PHE A 256 -4.17 -1.20 -8.96
CA PHE A 256 -5.58 -1.02 -9.32
C PHE A 256 -6.51 -1.98 -8.57
N ASN A 257 -7.53 -1.43 -7.94
CA ASN A 257 -8.69 -2.14 -7.41
C ASN A 257 -9.94 -1.24 -7.54
N ALA A 258 -10.86 -1.62 -8.43
CA ALA A 258 -12.05 -0.84 -8.74
C ALA A 258 -12.92 -0.55 -7.50
N GLU A 259 -12.94 -1.48 -6.53
CA GLU A 259 -13.80 -1.43 -5.36
C GLU A 259 -13.18 -0.70 -4.15
N VAL A 260 -11.88 -0.35 -4.20
CA VAL A 260 -11.18 0.21 -3.04
C VAL A 260 -10.56 1.57 -3.36
N ASN A 261 -9.51 1.59 -4.17
CA ASN A 261 -8.71 2.78 -4.43
C ASN A 261 -8.59 3.12 -5.93
N GLN A 262 -9.24 2.36 -6.79
CA GLN A 262 -9.08 2.50 -8.24
C GLN A 262 -7.58 2.52 -8.62
N TRP A 263 -7.08 3.64 -9.10
CA TRP A 263 -5.71 3.83 -9.57
C TRP A 263 -4.83 4.59 -8.57
N TRP A 264 -5.38 5.06 -7.43
CA TRP A 264 -4.81 6.14 -6.64
C TRP A 264 -4.31 5.70 -5.27
N LEU A 265 -3.37 6.47 -4.74
CA LEU A 265 -2.83 6.30 -3.39
C LEU A 265 -2.54 7.69 -2.79
N CYS A 266 -2.92 7.92 -1.53
CA CYS A 266 -2.56 9.16 -0.84
C CYS A 266 -1.06 9.20 -0.49
N ASP A 267 -0.52 10.39 -0.33
CA ASP A 267 0.90 10.57 -0.04
C ASP A 267 1.27 10.04 1.35
N GLU A 268 0.35 10.14 2.33
CA GLU A 268 0.53 9.51 3.64
C GLU A 268 0.74 7.99 3.51
N GLY A 269 -0.10 7.29 2.73
CA GLY A 269 0.05 5.86 2.48
C GLY A 269 1.29 5.52 1.64
N ARG A 270 1.65 6.39 0.69
CA ARG A 270 2.80 6.21 -0.20
C ARG A 270 4.13 6.29 0.52
N TYR A 271 4.29 7.28 1.41
CA TYR A 271 5.56 7.59 2.08
C TYR A 271 5.63 7.09 3.52
N GLY A 272 4.52 6.61 4.06
CA GLY A 272 4.39 6.13 5.44
C GLY A 272 4.99 4.75 5.72
N PHE A 273 5.95 4.26 4.92
CA PHE A 273 6.58 2.94 5.09
C PHE A 273 7.94 2.97 5.78
N LYS A 274 8.54 4.14 5.97
CA LYS A 274 9.95 4.29 6.42
C LYS A 274 10.21 3.71 7.82
N TRP A 275 9.19 3.66 8.66
CA TRP A 275 9.29 3.07 9.99
C TRP A 275 9.70 1.59 9.99
N MET A 276 9.50 0.88 8.88
CA MET A 276 9.81 -0.56 8.76
C MET A 276 11.31 -0.85 8.81
N ASP A 277 12.14 0.13 8.47
CA ASP A 277 13.59 0.05 8.48
C ASP A 277 14.22 1.12 9.40
N ASP A 278 13.43 1.70 10.30
CA ASP A 278 13.88 2.68 11.30
C ASP A 278 14.73 2.02 12.40
N LYS A 279 15.59 2.80 13.03
CA LYS A 279 16.46 2.33 14.13
C LYS A 279 15.69 1.91 15.37
N SER A 280 14.44 2.34 15.53
CA SER A 280 13.56 1.94 16.62
C SER A 280 13.00 0.52 16.47
N ARG A 281 13.24 -0.18 15.33
CA ARG A 281 12.76 -1.56 15.13
C ARG A 281 13.26 -2.50 16.23
N LEU A 282 12.31 -3.21 16.82
CA LEU A 282 12.57 -4.30 17.76
C LEU A 282 13.02 -5.54 16.97
N THR A 283 14.20 -6.03 17.27
CA THR A 283 14.83 -7.14 16.55
C THR A 283 15.02 -8.39 17.38
N HIS A 284 15.03 -8.27 18.71
CA HIS A 284 15.21 -9.36 19.67
C HIS A 284 14.25 -9.18 20.86
N PRO A 285 13.81 -10.28 21.51
CA PRO A 285 13.10 -10.16 22.77
C PRO A 285 13.97 -9.46 23.83
N LEU A 286 13.33 -8.58 24.62
CA LEU A 286 14.01 -7.89 25.71
C LEU A 286 13.36 -8.26 27.05
N HIS A 287 14.17 -8.56 28.06
CA HIS A 287 13.74 -8.81 29.45
C HIS A 287 14.33 -7.77 30.37
N ARG A 288 13.48 -7.13 31.18
CA ARG A 288 13.88 -6.16 32.21
C ARG A 288 13.63 -6.74 33.60
N GLY A 289 14.68 -7.12 34.25
CA GLY A 289 14.63 -7.63 35.63
C GLY A 289 14.82 -6.54 36.69
N GLY A 290 14.26 -5.32 36.47
CA GLY A 290 14.38 -4.18 37.39
C GLY A 290 15.52 -3.20 37.07
N GLY A 291 16.10 -3.29 35.86
CA GLY A 291 17.15 -2.40 35.35
C GLY A 291 17.07 -2.17 33.83
N GLU A 292 18.20 -1.86 33.18
CA GLU A 292 18.30 -1.78 31.75
C GLU A 292 17.88 -3.11 31.09
N GLY A 293 17.08 -3.06 30.03
CA GLY A 293 16.59 -4.26 29.32
C GLY A 293 17.76 -5.01 28.68
N ALA A 294 17.83 -6.31 28.89
CA ALA A 294 18.79 -7.19 28.23
C ALA A 294 18.11 -7.97 27.11
N GLU A 295 18.80 -8.11 25.98
CA GLU A 295 18.37 -9.01 24.91
C GLU A 295 18.40 -10.46 25.42
N VAL A 296 17.35 -11.21 25.11
CA VAL A 296 17.21 -12.62 25.45
C VAL A 296 16.74 -13.41 24.23
N SER A 297 17.03 -14.73 24.23
CA SER A 297 16.48 -15.59 23.19
C SER A 297 14.99 -15.88 23.40
N TRP A 298 14.30 -16.31 22.35
CA TRP A 298 12.92 -16.78 22.43
C TRP A 298 12.73 -17.94 23.42
N ASP A 299 13.72 -18.83 23.52
CA ASP A 299 13.73 -19.95 24.48
C ASP A 299 13.70 -19.50 25.94
N ARG A 300 14.10 -18.28 26.23
CA ARG A 300 13.99 -17.66 27.56
C ARG A 300 12.74 -16.79 27.68
N ALA A 301 12.40 -16.01 26.65
CA ALA A 301 11.27 -15.07 26.66
C ALA A 301 9.93 -15.79 26.77
N LEU A 302 9.71 -16.85 25.98
CA LEU A 302 8.43 -17.56 25.94
C LEU A 302 8.10 -18.30 27.25
N PRO A 303 8.99 -19.10 27.86
CA PRO A 303 8.72 -19.69 29.16
C PRO A 303 8.45 -18.66 30.27
N GLU A 304 9.14 -17.53 30.25
CA GLU A 304 8.90 -16.46 31.23
C GLU A 304 7.50 -15.85 31.03
N LEU A 305 7.08 -15.60 29.78
CA LEU A 305 5.74 -15.13 29.45
C LEU A 305 4.66 -16.12 29.93
N VAL A 306 4.82 -17.40 29.60
CA VAL A 306 3.89 -18.47 30.01
C VAL A 306 3.78 -18.54 31.54
N LYS A 307 4.91 -18.51 32.26
CA LYS A 307 4.94 -18.51 33.72
C LYS A 307 4.17 -17.32 34.33
N ARG A 308 4.34 -16.12 33.76
CA ARG A 308 3.64 -14.91 34.23
C ARG A 308 2.15 -15.01 33.99
N LEU A 309 1.70 -15.51 32.82
CA LEU A 309 0.29 -15.73 32.52
C LEU A 309 -0.34 -16.78 33.47
N GLN A 310 0.32 -17.90 33.73
CA GLN A 310 -0.15 -18.92 34.65
C GLN A 310 -0.20 -18.45 36.13
N GLY A 311 0.64 -17.49 36.48
CA GLY A 311 0.66 -16.90 37.82
C GLY A 311 -0.40 -15.85 38.11
N CYS A 312 -1.19 -15.43 37.10
CA CYS A 312 -2.18 -14.37 37.26
C CYS A 312 -3.62 -14.90 37.18
N PRO A 313 -4.50 -14.52 38.12
CA PRO A 313 -5.94 -14.76 37.95
C PRO A 313 -6.46 -14.08 36.67
N PRO A 314 -7.38 -14.71 35.91
CA PRO A 314 -7.88 -14.14 34.66
C PRO A 314 -8.46 -12.73 34.77
N ASP A 315 -9.13 -12.41 35.88
CA ASP A 315 -9.71 -11.07 36.11
C ASP A 315 -8.67 -9.98 36.41
N GLU A 316 -7.43 -10.36 36.72
CA GLU A 316 -6.29 -9.47 36.97
C GLU A 316 -5.38 -9.32 35.74
N VAL A 317 -5.76 -9.94 34.59
CA VAL A 317 -5.08 -9.80 33.30
C VAL A 317 -5.85 -8.83 32.41
N GLY A 318 -5.15 -7.89 31.77
CA GLY A 318 -5.68 -7.01 30.73
C GLY A 318 -4.93 -7.20 29.41
N LEU A 319 -5.67 -7.34 28.32
CA LEU A 319 -5.15 -7.49 26.96
C LEU A 319 -5.61 -6.30 26.12
N LEU A 320 -4.66 -5.48 25.64
CA LEU A 320 -4.93 -4.33 24.78
C LEU A 320 -4.42 -4.63 23.36
N ALA A 321 -5.33 -5.10 22.52
CA ALA A 321 -5.11 -5.38 21.10
C ALA A 321 -4.97 -4.09 20.29
N SER A 322 -4.38 -4.19 19.12
CA SER A 322 -4.28 -3.08 18.16
C SER A 322 -4.99 -3.41 16.86
N PRO A 323 -5.75 -2.47 16.27
CA PRO A 323 -6.30 -2.64 14.94
C PRO A 323 -5.25 -2.50 13.82
N LYS A 324 -3.96 -2.42 14.15
CA LYS A 324 -2.82 -2.63 13.24
C LYS A 324 -2.53 -4.12 13.01
N MET A 325 -2.99 -5.00 13.89
CA MET A 325 -2.87 -6.44 13.78
C MET A 325 -3.71 -6.99 12.63
N SER A 326 -3.27 -8.10 12.02
CA SER A 326 -4.05 -8.81 11.01
C SER A 326 -5.28 -9.51 11.60
N ASN A 327 -6.20 -9.97 10.76
CA ASN A 327 -7.32 -10.79 11.23
C ASN A 327 -6.82 -12.09 11.88
N GLU A 328 -5.74 -12.65 11.37
CA GLU A 328 -5.09 -13.85 11.90
C GLU A 328 -4.53 -13.63 13.31
N ASP A 329 -3.85 -12.50 13.51
CA ASP A 329 -3.28 -12.12 14.80
C ASP A 329 -4.39 -11.89 15.84
N LEU A 330 -5.43 -11.13 15.46
CA LEU A 330 -6.57 -10.84 16.32
C LEU A 330 -7.37 -12.09 16.67
N TRP A 331 -7.51 -13.02 15.72
CA TRP A 331 -8.19 -14.29 15.97
C TRP A 331 -7.38 -15.16 16.94
N ALA A 332 -6.08 -15.29 16.75
CA ALA A 332 -5.20 -16.01 17.66
C ALA A 332 -5.25 -15.42 19.08
N LEU A 333 -5.25 -14.08 19.20
CA LEU A 333 -5.38 -13.39 20.48
C LEU A 333 -6.73 -13.64 21.14
N ARG A 334 -7.84 -13.56 20.38
CA ARG A 334 -9.20 -13.86 20.90
C ARG A 334 -9.29 -15.28 21.45
N ARG A 335 -8.77 -16.27 20.70
CA ARG A 335 -8.75 -17.67 21.15
C ARG A 335 -7.87 -17.88 22.39
N LEU A 336 -6.75 -17.16 22.48
CA LEU A 336 -5.90 -17.20 23.67
C LEU A 336 -6.60 -16.62 24.90
N ALA A 337 -7.29 -15.47 24.74
CA ALA A 337 -8.06 -14.86 25.82
C ALA A 337 -9.16 -15.79 26.34
N GLU A 338 -9.89 -16.46 25.45
CA GLU A 338 -10.92 -17.46 25.80
C GLU A 338 -10.32 -18.67 26.55
N HIS A 339 -9.18 -19.20 26.07
CA HIS A 339 -8.50 -20.31 26.76
C HIS A 339 -8.06 -19.94 28.18
N LEU A 340 -7.56 -18.71 28.36
CA LEU A 340 -7.14 -18.20 29.65
C LEU A 340 -8.31 -17.77 30.57
N GLY A 341 -9.53 -17.66 30.02
CA GLY A 341 -10.68 -17.10 30.73
C GLY A 341 -10.59 -15.61 30.99
N VAL A 342 -9.74 -14.89 30.23
CA VAL A 342 -9.55 -13.43 30.34
C VAL A 342 -10.70 -12.70 29.68
N ARG A 343 -11.45 -11.92 30.45
CA ARG A 343 -12.58 -11.11 29.99
C ARG A 343 -12.21 -9.66 29.63
N ASN A 344 -11.05 -9.18 30.09
CA ASN A 344 -10.55 -7.83 29.86
C ASN A 344 -9.71 -7.82 28.57
N LEU A 345 -10.36 -8.00 27.42
CA LEU A 345 -9.77 -7.89 26.08
C LEU A 345 -10.48 -6.78 25.35
N ASP A 346 -9.75 -5.81 24.84
CA ASP A 346 -10.30 -4.73 24.01
C ASP A 346 -9.23 -4.14 23.11
N PHE A 347 -9.65 -3.30 22.15
CA PHE A 347 -8.75 -2.51 21.31
C PHE A 347 -9.15 -1.04 21.34
N ARG A 348 -8.26 -0.19 20.91
CA ARG A 348 -8.49 1.24 20.90
C ARG A 348 -8.24 1.82 19.50
N VAL A 349 -9.17 2.66 19.07
CA VAL A 349 -9.00 3.55 17.92
C VAL A 349 -8.81 4.96 18.47
N PRO A 350 -7.70 5.65 18.18
CA PRO A 350 -7.53 7.04 18.57
C PRO A 350 -8.66 7.90 18.03
N PRO A 351 -9.13 8.91 18.78
CA PRO A 351 -10.14 9.84 18.29
C PRO A 351 -9.62 10.59 17.05
N SER A 352 -10.48 10.74 16.05
CA SER A 352 -10.17 11.49 14.83
C SER A 352 -10.28 12.99 15.07
N ALA A 353 -9.45 13.77 14.35
CA ALA A 353 -9.51 15.23 14.33
C ALA A 353 -10.09 15.75 13.00
N PRO A 354 -10.62 16.99 12.96
CA PRO A 354 -10.99 17.63 11.71
C PRO A 354 -9.82 17.64 10.70
N GLY A 355 -10.05 17.16 9.47
CA GLY A 355 -9.04 17.05 8.42
C GLY A 355 -8.30 15.71 8.35
N ASP A 356 -8.57 14.77 9.27
CA ASP A 356 -8.01 13.41 9.22
C ASP A 356 -8.58 12.57 8.08
N GLU A 357 -9.71 12.96 7.52
CA GLU A 357 -10.31 12.30 6.35
C GLU A 357 -10.61 13.29 5.24
N ASP A 358 -10.90 12.76 4.06
CA ASP A 358 -11.41 13.49 2.91
C ASP A 358 -12.52 12.71 2.20
N ASP A 359 -13.13 13.35 1.19
CA ASP A 359 -14.21 12.76 0.41
C ASP A 359 -13.71 11.73 -0.62
N PHE A 360 -12.40 11.53 -0.73
CA PHE A 360 -11.82 10.66 -1.75
C PHE A 360 -11.32 9.32 -1.17
N LEU A 361 -10.09 9.24 -0.66
CA LEU A 361 -9.53 7.96 -0.17
C LEU A 361 -9.22 7.96 1.32
N ILE A 362 -8.77 9.07 1.88
CA ILE A 362 -8.25 9.13 3.24
C ILE A 362 -9.40 8.94 4.23
N ARG A 363 -9.22 8.02 5.19
CA ARG A 363 -10.17 7.77 6.27
C ARG A 363 -9.62 8.32 7.58
N ALA A 364 -10.54 8.78 8.45
CA ALA A 364 -10.22 9.28 9.77
C ALA A 364 -9.58 8.23 10.66
N ASP A 365 -10.10 7.00 10.62
CA ASP A 365 -9.46 5.87 11.28
C ASP A 365 -8.15 5.48 10.56
N LYS A 366 -7.03 5.73 11.23
CA LYS A 366 -5.67 5.48 10.74
C LYS A 366 -5.20 4.03 10.97
N ASN A 367 -6.13 3.11 11.16
CA ASN A 367 -5.85 1.69 11.33
C ASN A 367 -6.46 0.86 10.20
N PRO A 368 -5.75 -0.16 9.69
CA PRO A 368 -6.21 -0.93 8.53
C PRO A 368 -7.32 -1.93 8.86
N ASN A 369 -7.50 -2.31 10.14
CA ASN A 369 -8.26 -3.50 10.53
C ASN A 369 -9.21 -3.31 11.72
N SER A 370 -9.65 -2.10 12.01
CA SER A 370 -10.63 -1.85 13.09
C SER A 370 -11.93 -2.64 12.87
N ARG A 371 -12.41 -2.68 11.61
CA ARG A 371 -13.59 -3.46 11.25
C ARG A 371 -13.37 -4.97 11.42
N GLY A 372 -12.16 -5.46 11.16
CA GLY A 372 -11.80 -6.86 11.42
C GLY A 372 -11.83 -7.19 12.91
N ALA A 373 -11.27 -6.31 13.75
CA ALA A 373 -11.31 -6.48 15.21
C ALA A 373 -12.74 -6.55 15.74
N GLU A 374 -13.64 -5.67 15.26
CA GLU A 374 -15.06 -5.71 15.61
C GLU A 374 -15.73 -7.04 15.23
N LEU A 375 -15.54 -7.48 13.98
CA LEU A 375 -16.16 -8.69 13.44
C LEU A 375 -15.66 -9.98 14.12
N ILE A 376 -14.39 -9.98 14.54
CA ILE A 376 -13.77 -11.10 15.28
C ILE A 376 -14.24 -11.13 16.75
N GLY A 377 -14.81 -10.03 17.24
CA GLY A 377 -15.27 -9.92 18.61
C GLY A 377 -14.13 -9.62 19.58
N VAL A 378 -13.17 -8.79 19.16
CA VAL A 378 -12.13 -8.25 20.06
C VAL A 378 -12.78 -7.15 20.89
N ALA A 379 -13.44 -7.56 21.95
CA ALA A 379 -14.19 -6.72 22.86
C ALA A 379 -14.27 -7.40 24.24
N PRO A 380 -14.56 -6.66 25.32
CA PRO A 380 -14.70 -7.25 26.64
C PRO A 380 -15.87 -8.26 26.68
N ASP A 381 -15.62 -9.43 27.24
CA ASP A 381 -16.69 -10.39 27.55
C ASP A 381 -17.58 -9.87 28.69
N PRO A 382 -18.77 -10.43 28.91
CA PRO A 382 -19.67 -10.00 29.99
C PRO A 382 -18.99 -9.92 31.35
N GLY A 383 -18.97 -8.73 31.95
CA GLY A 383 -18.26 -8.43 33.21
C GLY A 383 -16.79 -8.07 33.06
N GLY A 384 -16.26 -8.06 31.84
CA GLY A 384 -14.92 -7.55 31.52
C GLY A 384 -14.88 -6.02 31.40
N ARG A 385 -13.68 -5.48 31.21
CA ARG A 385 -13.42 -4.04 31.08
C ARG A 385 -13.03 -3.70 29.65
N ASP A 386 -13.54 -2.57 29.17
CA ASP A 386 -13.08 -1.94 27.93
C ASP A 386 -11.66 -1.35 28.09
N ALA A 387 -11.06 -0.87 27.04
CA ALA A 387 -9.70 -0.34 27.03
C ALA A 387 -9.49 0.77 28.09
N ALA A 388 -10.46 1.68 28.25
CA ALA A 388 -10.40 2.72 29.28
C ALA A 388 -10.51 2.14 30.69
N GLY A 389 -11.37 1.16 30.88
CA GLY A 389 -11.53 0.42 32.13
C GLY A 389 -10.31 -0.41 32.51
N ILE A 390 -9.65 -1.03 31.51
CA ILE A 390 -8.38 -1.76 31.67
C ILE A 390 -7.29 -0.80 32.17
N LEU A 391 -7.08 0.34 31.50
CA LEU A 391 -6.07 1.32 31.92
C LEU A 391 -6.37 1.90 33.32
N ARG A 392 -7.65 2.16 33.61
CA ARG A 392 -8.06 2.62 34.97
C ARG A 392 -7.77 1.56 36.02
N ALA A 393 -8.12 0.31 35.77
CA ALA A 393 -7.87 -0.79 36.70
C ALA A 393 -6.36 -1.04 36.91
N ALA A 394 -5.54 -0.89 35.86
CA ALA A 394 -4.09 -0.95 35.96
C ALA A 394 -3.53 0.17 36.84
N ARG A 395 -3.96 1.43 36.61
CA ARG A 395 -3.58 2.59 37.45
C ARG A 395 -3.94 2.41 38.91
N GLU A 396 -5.09 1.79 39.19
CA GLU A 396 -5.59 1.50 40.55
C GLU A 396 -4.99 0.23 41.15
N ARG A 397 -3.99 -0.40 40.50
CA ARG A 397 -3.34 -1.65 40.95
C ARG A 397 -4.28 -2.85 41.07
N ARG A 398 -5.36 -2.85 40.30
CA ARG A 398 -6.33 -3.97 40.23
C ARG A 398 -6.00 -4.98 39.13
N LEU A 399 -5.00 -4.70 38.30
CA LEU A 399 -4.44 -5.63 37.34
C LEU A 399 -2.99 -5.96 37.73
N LYS A 400 -2.64 -7.24 37.64
CA LYS A 400 -1.28 -7.74 37.84
C LYS A 400 -0.50 -7.85 36.55
N LEU A 401 -1.22 -8.13 35.44
CA LEU A 401 -0.61 -8.29 34.14
C LEU A 401 -1.34 -7.45 33.10
N LEU A 402 -0.58 -6.69 32.31
CA LEU A 402 -1.04 -5.92 31.17
C LEU A 402 -0.21 -6.30 29.94
N TRP A 403 -0.86 -6.85 28.90
CA TRP A 403 -0.22 -7.19 27.64
C TRP A 403 -0.74 -6.25 26.54
N ILE A 404 0.16 -5.47 25.94
CA ILE A 404 -0.14 -4.39 25.00
C ILE A 404 0.47 -4.74 23.64
N PHE A 405 -0.36 -4.67 22.60
CA PHE A 405 0.02 -4.99 21.21
C PHE A 405 0.10 -3.72 20.36
N HIS A 406 1.26 -3.44 19.78
CA HIS A 406 1.51 -2.38 18.78
C HIS A 406 1.07 -0.95 19.14
N HIS A 407 0.47 -0.72 20.28
CA HIS A 407 0.04 0.61 20.67
C HIS A 407 1.19 1.45 21.23
N ASP A 408 1.25 2.70 20.78
CA ASP A 408 1.80 3.79 21.57
C ASP A 408 0.65 4.51 22.27
N LEU A 409 0.28 4.01 23.44
CA LEU A 409 -0.85 4.54 24.20
C LEU A 409 -0.61 5.97 24.71
N ALA A 410 0.66 6.36 24.91
CA ALA A 410 1.02 7.70 25.32
C ALA A 410 0.78 8.72 24.19
N ALA A 411 1.13 8.34 22.94
CA ALA A 411 0.91 9.19 21.77
C ALA A 411 -0.54 9.15 21.24
N SER A 412 -1.29 8.06 21.49
CA SER A 412 -2.54 7.76 20.78
C SER A 412 -3.84 8.00 21.54
N GLY A 413 -3.83 8.70 22.70
CA GLY A 413 -5.11 9.08 23.18
C GLY A 413 -5.50 8.82 24.61
N GLY A 414 -4.83 9.40 25.49
CA GLY A 414 -5.24 9.65 26.86
C GLY A 414 -4.28 10.68 27.43
N PRO A 415 -4.55 11.23 28.59
CA PRO A 415 -3.52 11.99 29.30
C PRO A 415 -2.31 11.08 29.47
N GLU A 416 -1.18 11.43 28.87
CA GLU A 416 0.07 10.65 28.91
C GLU A 416 0.41 10.21 30.32
N ALA A 417 0.25 11.10 31.29
CA ALA A 417 0.50 10.79 32.72
C ALA A 417 -0.40 9.66 33.25
N GLU A 418 -1.64 9.51 32.78
CA GLU A 418 -2.52 8.44 33.23
C GLU A 418 -2.13 7.07 32.61
N VAL A 419 -1.69 7.08 31.36
CA VAL A 419 -1.20 5.89 30.68
C VAL A 419 0.10 5.41 31.33
N LEU A 420 1.04 6.31 31.57
CA LEU A 420 2.31 5.99 32.23
C LEU A 420 2.09 5.47 33.65
N ALA A 421 1.19 6.10 34.43
CA ALA A 421 0.83 5.62 35.77
C ALA A 421 0.17 4.22 35.73
N ALA A 422 -0.61 3.89 34.70
CA ALA A 422 -1.17 2.55 34.54
C ALA A 422 -0.06 1.50 34.31
N ILE A 423 0.94 1.84 33.51
CA ILE A 423 2.08 0.94 33.21
C ILE A 423 2.95 0.77 34.44
N GLU A 424 3.30 1.85 35.14
CA GLU A 424 4.16 1.84 36.32
C GLU A 424 3.52 1.12 37.52
N ASN A 425 2.19 1.19 37.63
CA ASN A 425 1.44 0.55 38.71
C ASN A 425 1.11 -0.94 38.45
N THR A 426 1.40 -1.47 37.25
CA THR A 426 1.14 -2.87 36.91
C THR A 426 2.36 -3.73 37.21
N GLU A 427 2.19 -4.81 37.95
CA GLU A 427 3.25 -5.72 38.37
C GLU A 427 4.02 -6.34 37.18
N THR A 428 3.29 -6.69 36.12
CA THR A 428 3.85 -7.24 34.89
C THR A 428 3.29 -6.52 33.68
N VAL A 429 4.13 -5.83 32.94
CA VAL A 429 3.78 -5.24 31.63
C VAL A 429 4.54 -5.97 30.53
N ILE A 430 3.82 -6.42 29.53
CA ILE A 430 4.35 -7.05 28.33
C ILE A 430 4.01 -6.14 27.16
N PHE A 431 4.99 -5.81 26.35
CA PHE A 431 4.81 -5.11 25.09
C PHE A 431 5.16 -6.03 23.93
N GLN A 432 4.26 -6.15 22.97
CA GLN A 432 4.48 -6.88 21.72
C GLN A 432 4.26 -5.93 20.55
N GLY A 433 5.27 -5.77 19.70
CA GLY A 433 5.14 -4.81 18.59
C GLY A 433 6.41 -4.69 17.74
N THR A 434 6.33 -3.83 16.73
CA THR A 434 7.38 -3.70 15.71
C THR A 434 8.49 -2.72 16.09
N ASN A 435 8.16 -1.63 16.75
CA ASN A 435 9.09 -0.53 17.05
C ASN A 435 9.09 -0.19 18.54
N ALA A 436 10.22 0.21 19.02
CA ALA A 436 10.38 0.72 20.39
C ALA A 436 9.61 2.04 20.56
N ASN A 437 8.97 2.17 21.71
CA ASN A 437 8.21 3.35 22.11
C ASN A 437 8.28 3.50 23.64
N ASP A 438 7.59 4.49 24.21
CA ASP A 438 7.58 4.77 25.65
C ASP A 438 7.03 3.61 26.48
N ILE A 439 6.10 2.81 25.94
CA ILE A 439 5.57 1.62 26.57
C ILE A 439 6.64 0.53 26.62
N SER A 440 7.26 0.23 25.49
CA SER A 440 8.31 -0.79 25.41
C SER A 440 9.50 -0.45 26.29
N ALA A 441 9.79 0.83 26.47
CA ALA A 441 10.85 1.30 27.34
C ALA A 441 10.60 0.99 28.83
N ARG A 442 9.34 0.78 29.23
CA ARG A 442 8.91 0.48 30.61
C ARG A 442 8.44 -0.96 30.81
N ALA A 443 8.21 -1.69 29.72
CA ALA A 443 7.70 -3.06 29.78
C ALA A 443 8.73 -4.02 30.39
N HIS A 444 8.26 -4.97 31.19
CA HIS A 444 9.07 -6.03 31.80
C HIS A 444 9.56 -7.05 30.77
N LEU A 445 8.73 -7.32 29.76
CA LEU A 445 9.04 -8.19 28.63
C LEU A 445 8.63 -7.50 27.33
N VAL A 446 9.55 -7.43 26.37
CA VAL A 446 9.29 -6.88 25.04
C VAL A 446 9.46 -7.99 24.01
N LEU A 447 8.45 -8.18 23.17
CA LEU A 447 8.42 -9.22 22.14
C LEU A 447 8.42 -8.56 20.75
N PRO A 448 9.42 -8.81 19.91
CA PRO A 448 9.54 -8.20 18.61
C PRO A 448 8.58 -8.83 17.62
N SER A 449 7.66 -8.03 17.05
CA SER A 449 6.73 -8.45 16.02
C SER A 449 7.28 -8.18 14.61
N ALA A 450 6.96 -9.06 13.66
CA ALA A 450 7.20 -8.84 12.27
C ALA A 450 6.29 -7.72 11.73
N ALA A 451 6.83 -6.85 10.86
CA ALA A 451 6.03 -5.84 10.17
C ALA A 451 5.11 -6.51 9.11
N TYR A 452 4.01 -5.84 8.73
CA TYR A 452 3.05 -6.41 7.77
C TYR A 452 3.65 -6.79 6.41
N VAL A 453 4.76 -6.17 5.98
CA VAL A 453 5.50 -6.54 4.76
C VAL A 453 6.43 -7.74 4.96
N GLU A 454 6.69 -8.14 6.20
CA GLU A 454 7.56 -9.24 6.62
C GLU A 454 6.77 -10.54 6.86
N THR A 455 5.46 -10.46 6.83
CA THR A 455 4.53 -11.59 7.02
C THR A 455 3.42 -11.55 5.97
N GLU A 456 2.54 -12.54 5.99
CA GLU A 456 1.29 -12.54 5.24
C GLU A 456 0.10 -12.58 6.18
N GLY A 457 -1.04 -12.06 5.71
CA GLY A 457 -2.27 -12.04 6.46
C GLY A 457 -3.37 -11.28 5.73
N THR A 458 -4.43 -10.94 6.47
CA THR A 458 -5.56 -10.20 5.93
C THR A 458 -5.93 -9.00 6.80
N PHE A 459 -6.41 -7.94 6.15
CA PHE A 459 -7.09 -6.82 6.79
C PHE A 459 -8.53 -6.73 6.30
N THR A 460 -9.43 -6.31 7.16
CA THR A 460 -10.83 -6.01 6.82
C THR A 460 -11.02 -4.50 6.85
N ASN A 461 -11.23 -3.90 5.69
CA ASN A 461 -11.36 -2.45 5.57
C ASN A 461 -12.68 -1.93 6.17
N PHE A 462 -12.86 -0.61 6.24
CA PHE A 462 -14.05 0.03 6.85
C PHE A 462 -15.39 -0.41 6.22
N GLN A 463 -15.40 -0.86 4.97
CA GLN A 463 -16.59 -1.36 4.27
C GLN A 463 -16.88 -2.84 4.56
N GLY A 464 -15.97 -3.55 5.25
CA GLY A 464 -16.07 -4.99 5.45
C GLY A 464 -15.42 -5.80 4.31
N ARG A 465 -14.52 -5.21 3.51
CA ARG A 465 -13.78 -5.95 2.49
C ARG A 465 -12.53 -6.56 3.11
N VAL A 466 -12.47 -7.89 3.10
CA VAL A 466 -11.30 -8.68 3.53
C VAL A 466 -10.30 -8.74 2.39
N GLN A 467 -9.08 -8.26 2.62
CA GLN A 467 -8.02 -8.14 1.62
C GLN A 467 -6.74 -8.78 2.13
N ARG A 468 -6.07 -9.55 1.27
CA ARG A 468 -4.83 -10.24 1.60
C ARG A 468 -3.61 -9.37 1.28
N PHE A 469 -2.68 -9.26 2.22
CA PHE A 469 -1.32 -8.80 1.99
C PHE A 469 -0.35 -9.98 2.01
N ARG A 470 0.77 -9.86 1.28
CA ARG A 470 1.74 -10.94 1.08
C ARG A 470 3.09 -10.54 1.61
N THR A 471 3.86 -11.51 2.08
CA THR A 471 5.24 -11.30 2.48
C THR A 471 6.05 -10.73 1.32
N ALA A 472 6.69 -9.58 1.53
CA ALA A 472 7.56 -8.92 0.58
C ALA A 472 9.05 -9.11 0.91
N ILE A 473 9.39 -9.14 2.21
CA ILE A 473 10.75 -9.29 2.73
C ILE A 473 10.75 -10.23 3.94
N PRO A 474 11.88 -10.85 4.29
CA PRO A 474 11.97 -11.63 5.51
C PRO A 474 11.86 -10.73 6.76
N PRO A 475 11.41 -11.28 7.90
CA PRO A 475 11.43 -10.59 9.18
C PRO A 475 12.81 -10.03 9.53
N LEU A 476 12.84 -8.91 10.26
CA LEU A 476 14.05 -8.26 10.70
C LEU A 476 14.53 -8.88 12.03
N GLY A 477 15.79 -9.31 12.06
CA GLY A 477 16.34 -9.96 13.26
C GLY A 477 15.59 -11.23 13.62
N GLU A 478 15.21 -11.36 14.88
CA GLU A 478 14.43 -12.48 15.43
C GLU A 478 12.94 -12.15 15.60
N SER A 479 12.40 -11.14 14.88
CA SER A 479 10.98 -10.80 14.98
C SER A 479 10.10 -11.89 14.35
N TRP A 480 8.96 -12.18 15.00
CA TRP A 480 7.98 -13.18 14.55
C TRP A 480 6.62 -12.54 14.27
N PRO A 481 5.81 -13.12 13.38
CA PRO A 481 4.40 -12.77 13.24
C PRO A 481 3.65 -12.91 14.58
N ASP A 482 2.72 -12.00 14.88
CA ASP A 482 2.01 -12.01 16.16
C ASP A 482 1.23 -13.31 16.39
N TRP A 483 0.52 -13.80 15.35
CA TRP A 483 -0.20 -15.06 15.43
C TRP A 483 0.70 -16.24 15.79
N MET A 484 1.96 -16.24 15.35
CA MET A 484 2.92 -17.30 15.65
C MET A 484 3.34 -17.25 17.13
N ILE A 485 3.64 -16.06 17.66
CA ILE A 485 3.96 -15.86 19.08
C ILE A 485 2.80 -16.37 19.94
N LEU A 486 1.57 -15.92 19.61
CA LEU A 486 0.35 -16.31 20.32
C LEU A 486 0.08 -17.81 20.22
N SER A 487 0.34 -18.43 19.07
CA SER A 487 0.18 -19.88 18.87
C SER A 487 1.14 -20.69 19.75
N VAL A 488 2.40 -20.30 19.79
CA VAL A 488 3.40 -20.97 20.64
C VAL A 488 3.05 -20.83 22.12
N VAL A 489 2.61 -19.65 22.55
CA VAL A 489 2.17 -19.38 23.93
C VAL A 489 0.94 -20.23 24.27
N GLY A 490 -0.10 -20.24 23.41
CA GLY A 490 -1.32 -21.04 23.63
C GLY A 490 -1.01 -22.53 23.74
N LYS A 491 -0.15 -23.04 22.84
CA LYS A 491 0.32 -24.44 22.89
C LYS A 491 1.05 -24.76 24.20
N ALA A 492 1.93 -23.88 24.64
CA ALA A 492 2.67 -24.05 25.90
C ALA A 492 1.77 -24.00 27.13
N LEU A 493 0.65 -23.29 27.06
CA LEU A 493 -0.40 -23.25 28.08
C LEU A 493 -1.36 -24.46 28.04
N GLY A 494 -1.18 -25.38 27.08
CA GLY A 494 -2.01 -26.58 26.95
C GLY A 494 -3.31 -26.37 26.18
N ALA A 495 -3.44 -25.27 25.42
CA ALA A 495 -4.61 -25.01 24.60
C ALA A 495 -4.73 -26.02 23.45
N SER A 496 -5.94 -26.56 23.23
CA SER A 496 -6.23 -27.57 22.22
C SER A 496 -6.82 -27.01 20.93
N ASP A 497 -7.04 -25.70 20.86
CA ASP A 497 -7.59 -25.05 19.65
C ASP A 497 -6.64 -25.22 18.47
N PRO A 498 -7.12 -25.57 17.26
CA PRO A 498 -6.30 -25.75 16.06
C PRO A 498 -5.43 -24.53 15.71
N VAL A 499 -5.83 -23.31 16.08
CA VAL A 499 -5.06 -22.09 15.90
C VAL A 499 -3.67 -22.19 16.49
N PHE A 500 -3.53 -22.85 17.66
CA PHE A 500 -2.25 -22.99 18.38
C PHE A 500 -1.35 -24.11 17.82
N SER A 501 -1.81 -24.81 16.78
CA SER A 501 -1.03 -25.78 16.03
C SER A 501 -0.78 -25.35 14.58
N ALA A 502 -1.16 -24.11 14.23
CA ALA A 502 -0.98 -23.57 12.88
C ALA A 502 0.52 -23.34 12.58
N GLU A 503 0.92 -23.72 11.38
CA GLU A 503 2.27 -23.51 10.84
C GLU A 503 2.32 -22.35 9.84
N ARG A 504 1.15 -21.88 9.35
CA ARG A 504 0.99 -20.80 8.37
C ARG A 504 -0.22 -19.94 8.71
N ALA A 505 -0.14 -18.65 8.40
CA ALA A 505 -1.22 -17.70 8.59
C ALA A 505 -2.54 -18.14 7.92
N GLU A 506 -2.46 -18.78 6.75
CA GLU A 506 -3.64 -19.32 6.05
C GLU A 506 -4.43 -20.34 6.89
N GLN A 507 -3.77 -21.14 7.72
CA GLN A 507 -4.45 -22.09 8.61
C GLN A 507 -5.21 -21.37 9.71
N VAL A 508 -4.64 -20.30 10.26
CA VAL A 508 -5.32 -19.43 11.25
C VAL A 508 -6.53 -18.76 10.60
N PHE A 509 -6.38 -18.24 9.37
CA PHE A 509 -7.49 -17.64 8.62
C PHE A 509 -8.61 -18.64 8.33
N ASN A 510 -8.26 -19.88 7.95
CA ASN A 510 -9.26 -20.91 7.70
C ASN A 510 -10.03 -21.27 8.99
N ALA A 511 -9.38 -21.28 10.15
CA ALA A 511 -10.03 -21.47 11.44
C ALA A 511 -10.97 -20.29 11.78
N LEU A 512 -10.52 -19.05 11.53
CA LEU A 512 -11.37 -17.86 11.65
C LEU A 512 -12.60 -17.95 10.74
N ALA A 513 -12.41 -18.28 9.46
CA ALA A 513 -13.50 -18.37 8.47
C ALA A 513 -14.51 -19.48 8.77
N ALA A 514 -14.08 -20.53 9.47
CA ALA A 514 -14.96 -21.59 9.93
C ALA A 514 -15.77 -21.20 11.18
N ALA A 515 -15.22 -20.34 12.03
CA ALA A 515 -15.82 -19.97 13.32
C ALA A 515 -16.66 -18.69 13.26
N VAL A 516 -16.28 -17.71 12.46
CA VAL A 516 -16.93 -16.39 12.41
C VAL A 516 -17.75 -16.26 11.13
N PRO A 517 -19.10 -16.21 11.20
CA PRO A 517 -19.99 -16.22 10.03
C PRO A 517 -19.67 -15.15 8.99
N ALA A 518 -19.27 -13.95 9.42
CA ALA A 518 -18.90 -12.85 8.53
C ALA A 518 -17.77 -13.21 7.53
N PHE A 519 -16.88 -14.13 7.89
CA PHE A 519 -15.78 -14.63 7.04
C PHE A 519 -16.13 -15.97 6.36
N GLY A 520 -17.34 -16.47 6.51
CA GLY A 520 -17.77 -17.78 6.05
C GLY A 520 -17.47 -18.03 4.57
N GLY A 521 -16.87 -19.17 4.24
CA GLY A 521 -16.51 -19.56 2.87
C GLY A 521 -15.35 -18.81 2.25
N MET A 522 -14.64 -17.97 3.00
CA MET A 522 -13.43 -17.29 2.51
C MET A 522 -12.21 -18.18 2.69
N THR A 523 -11.31 -18.12 1.72
CA THR A 523 -9.95 -18.69 1.76
C THR A 523 -8.99 -17.69 1.12
N TYR A 524 -7.71 -17.79 1.38
CA TYR A 524 -6.70 -16.95 0.71
C TYR A 524 -6.81 -17.00 -0.82
N ARG A 525 -7.13 -18.17 -1.38
CA ARG A 525 -7.38 -18.33 -2.81
C ARG A 525 -8.63 -17.58 -3.27
N ALA A 526 -9.72 -17.67 -2.52
CA ALA A 526 -10.99 -17.04 -2.86
C ALA A 526 -10.95 -15.51 -2.73
N LEU A 527 -10.13 -14.96 -1.84
CA LEU A 527 -9.91 -13.51 -1.72
C LEU A 527 -9.24 -12.93 -2.98
N GLY A 528 -8.38 -13.71 -3.64
CA GLY A 528 -7.66 -13.25 -4.83
C GLY A 528 -6.83 -11.98 -4.56
N ASP A 529 -6.78 -11.10 -5.56
CA ASP A 529 -6.03 -9.84 -5.48
C ASP A 529 -6.93 -8.62 -5.13
N ALA A 530 -8.25 -8.74 -5.29
CA ALA A 530 -9.21 -7.65 -5.06
C ALA A 530 -9.89 -7.72 -3.69
N GLY A 531 -9.76 -8.84 -2.97
CA GLY A 531 -10.48 -9.09 -1.73
C GLY A 531 -11.96 -9.44 -1.93
N ARG A 532 -12.65 -9.77 -0.84
CA ARG A 532 -14.08 -10.11 -0.82
C ARG A 532 -14.80 -9.39 0.31
N MET A 533 -16.05 -9.01 0.08
CA MET A 533 -16.91 -8.48 1.13
C MET A 533 -17.27 -9.57 2.12
N VAL A 534 -17.34 -9.22 3.40
CA VAL A 534 -17.92 -10.09 4.43
C VAL A 534 -19.38 -10.42 4.09
N THR A 535 -19.83 -11.57 4.52
CA THR A 535 -21.24 -11.94 4.44
C THR A 535 -22.01 -11.17 5.51
N ALA A 536 -23.18 -10.63 5.14
CA ALA A 536 -24.05 -9.89 6.05
C ALA A 536 -24.62 -10.77 7.16
#